data_be1f840aed0ec630bb65d5e2c5705df6
#
_entry.id   be1f840aed0ec630bb65d5e2c5705df6
#
_cell.length_a   1.000
_cell.length_b   1.000
_cell.length_c   1.000
_cell.angle_alpha   90.00
_cell.angle_beta   90.00
_cell.angle_gamma   90.00
#
_symmetry.space_group_name_H-M   'P 1'
#
loop_
_entity.id
_entity.type
_entity.pdbx_description
1 polymer ?
#
loop_
_entity_poly.entity_id
_entity_poly.type
_entity_poly.pdbx_seq_one_letter_code
_entity_poly.pdbx_strand_id
1 'polypeptide(L)'
;MRDSTEVARVASCREPAKACRSRTHDQMVQAARSGTQNIAEGSLAAGTSRKSELKLTNVARASLEELRLDYEDFLRQRDLPLWPPNHPALVRFKARRCATVDEVRTWVREEHGPTRTATDSPEKSSVQVHESPCKSVPSAAFVANAALSLLNLCCRLLDRQLAAPAQAFENEGGFTERLYRVRQQRRKGG
;
A
#
# COMPACT_ATOMS: atom_id res chain seq x y z
N MET A 1 -45.39 12.19 39.20
CA MET A 1 -45.31 12.31 37.74
C MET A 1 -43.86 12.64 37.39
N ARG A 2 -43.07 11.67 37.11
CA ARG A 2 -41.68 11.85 36.66
C ARG A 2 -41.59 11.34 35.24
N ASP A 3 -41.03 12.18 34.45
CA ASP A 3 -40.96 12.24 33.00
C ASP A 3 -40.60 10.93 32.30
N SER A 4 -41.55 10.44 31.50
CA SER A 4 -41.37 9.27 30.61
C SER A 4 -40.56 9.60 29.34
N THR A 5 -40.05 10.82 29.22
CA THR A 5 -39.30 11.30 28.05
C THR A 5 -37.80 11.05 28.12
N GLU A 6 -37.25 10.71 29.28
CA GLU A 6 -35.79 10.49 29.45
C GLU A 6 -35.37 9.04 29.18
N VAL A 7 -36.28 8.08 29.26
CA VAL A 7 -36.00 6.66 29.01
C VAL A 7 -35.94 6.33 27.50
N ALA A 8 -36.61 7.14 26.67
CA ALA A 8 -36.61 6.96 25.21
C ALA A 8 -35.31 7.45 24.52
N ARG A 9 -34.52 8.25 25.22
CA ARG A 9 -33.25 8.83 24.63
C ARG A 9 -32.04 7.94 24.76
N VAL A 10 -32.06 6.93 25.63
CA VAL A 10 -30.94 5.99 25.84
C VAL A 10 -31.06 4.72 24.98
N ALA A 11 -32.23 4.45 24.41
CA ALA A 11 -32.45 3.25 23.58
C ALA A 11 -32.11 3.42 22.08
N SER A 12 -31.73 4.61 21.65
CA SER A 12 -31.45 4.90 20.22
C SER A 12 -29.97 4.78 19.79
N CYS A 13 -29.08 4.27 20.64
CA CYS A 13 -27.66 4.13 20.32
C CYS A 13 -27.16 2.68 20.33
N ARG A 14 -27.96 1.73 19.82
CA ARG A 14 -27.52 0.35 19.56
C ARG A 14 -27.91 -0.09 18.16
N GLU A 15 -27.56 0.68 17.16
CA GLU A 15 -27.27 0.07 15.87
C GLU A 15 -25.83 -0.48 15.92
N PRO A 16 -25.60 -1.76 15.50
CA PRO A 16 -24.23 -2.23 15.30
C PRO A 16 -23.62 -1.28 14.28
N ALA A 17 -22.53 -0.61 14.65
CA ALA A 17 -21.80 0.28 13.80
C ALA A 17 -21.53 -0.46 12.48
N LYS A 18 -22.35 -0.23 11.46
CA LYS A 18 -21.92 -0.37 10.07
C LYS A 18 -20.65 0.43 10.02
N ALA A 19 -19.52 -0.27 9.96
CA ALA A 19 -18.22 0.34 9.87
C ALA A 19 -18.33 1.42 8.80
N CYS A 20 -18.32 2.67 9.22
CA CYS A 20 -18.35 3.80 8.31
C CYS A 20 -17.05 3.66 7.51
N ARG A 21 -17.18 3.03 6.34
CA ARG A 21 -16.08 2.97 5.37
C ARG A 21 -15.72 4.42 5.12
N SER A 22 -14.60 4.86 5.65
CA SER A 22 -14.17 6.22 5.45
C SER A 22 -13.93 6.38 3.95
N ARG A 23 -14.26 7.54 3.40
CA ARG A 23 -13.99 7.89 2.00
C ARG A 23 -12.54 7.59 1.62
N THR A 24 -11.61 7.81 2.54
CA THR A 24 -10.19 7.45 2.39
C THR A 24 -9.98 5.96 2.14
N HIS A 25 -10.67 5.08 2.87
CA HIS A 25 -10.58 3.63 2.64
C HIS A 25 -11.01 3.26 1.23
N ASP A 26 -12.11 3.82 0.73
CA ASP A 26 -12.61 3.52 -0.61
C ASP A 26 -11.64 4.06 -1.69
N GLN A 27 -11.03 5.22 -1.48
CA GLN A 27 -9.98 5.77 -2.33
C GLN A 27 -8.74 4.86 -2.35
N MET A 28 -8.25 4.39 -1.20
CA MET A 28 -7.12 3.46 -1.10
C MET A 28 -7.39 2.15 -1.85
N VAL A 29 -8.60 1.59 -1.71
CA VAL A 29 -9.01 0.37 -2.46
C VAL A 29 -9.04 0.65 -3.95
N GLN A 30 -9.56 1.79 -4.37
CA GLN A 30 -9.61 2.21 -5.77
C GLN A 30 -8.19 2.37 -6.35
N ALA A 31 -7.29 3.04 -5.66
CA ALA A 31 -5.90 3.23 -6.07
C ALA A 31 -5.16 1.88 -6.19
N ALA A 32 -5.34 0.97 -5.23
CA ALA A 32 -4.76 -0.37 -5.27
C ALA A 32 -5.26 -1.17 -6.49
N ARG A 33 -6.56 -1.15 -6.76
CA ARG A 33 -7.16 -1.81 -7.93
C ARG A 33 -6.66 -1.21 -9.24
N SER A 34 -6.66 0.11 -9.35
CA SER A 34 -6.15 0.83 -10.53
C SER A 34 -4.69 0.46 -10.80
N GLY A 35 -3.84 0.48 -9.78
CA GLY A 35 -2.43 0.08 -9.91
C GLY A 35 -2.27 -1.32 -10.47
N THR A 36 -2.92 -2.32 -9.85
CA THR A 36 -2.79 -3.72 -10.26
C THR A 36 -3.39 -4.01 -11.64
N GLN A 37 -4.54 -3.43 -11.98
CA GLN A 37 -5.17 -3.60 -13.29
C GLN A 37 -4.32 -3.01 -14.40
N ASN A 38 -3.82 -1.79 -14.22
CA ASN A 38 -2.98 -1.14 -15.23
C ASN A 38 -1.63 -1.84 -15.43
N ILE A 39 -1.05 -2.51 -14.41
CA ILE A 39 0.13 -3.38 -14.56
C ILE A 39 -0.22 -4.56 -15.47
N ALA A 40 -1.34 -5.23 -15.20
CA ALA A 40 -1.76 -6.39 -15.97
C ALA A 40 -2.06 -6.01 -17.44
N GLU A 41 -2.83 -4.95 -17.65
CA GLU A 41 -3.16 -4.45 -18.99
C GLU A 41 -1.92 -3.95 -19.75
N GLY A 42 -1.00 -3.26 -19.07
CA GLY A 42 0.26 -2.82 -19.63
C GLY A 42 1.13 -3.98 -20.09
N SER A 43 1.18 -5.05 -19.29
CA SER A 43 1.91 -6.29 -19.64
C SER A 43 1.30 -6.97 -20.89
N LEU A 44 -0.03 -6.99 -21.01
CA LEU A 44 -0.71 -7.52 -22.20
C LEU A 44 -0.46 -6.64 -23.43
N ALA A 45 -0.45 -5.32 -23.25
CA ALA A 45 -0.23 -4.37 -24.33
C ALA A 45 1.22 -4.37 -24.85
N ALA A 46 2.19 -4.84 -24.06
CA ALA A 46 3.61 -4.87 -24.42
C ALA A 46 3.88 -5.61 -25.74
N GLY A 47 3.13 -6.68 -26.02
CA GLY A 47 3.22 -7.44 -27.26
C GLY A 47 2.68 -6.74 -28.52
N THR A 48 1.81 -5.74 -28.36
CA THR A 48 1.11 -5.11 -29.47
C THR A 48 1.42 -3.63 -29.64
N SER A 49 1.55 -2.88 -28.55
CA SER A 49 1.75 -1.43 -28.57
C SER A 49 2.61 -0.95 -27.40
N ARG A 50 3.86 -0.66 -27.69
CA ARG A 50 4.80 -0.09 -26.71
C ARG A 50 4.31 1.24 -26.12
N LYS A 51 3.60 2.05 -26.90
CA LYS A 51 2.99 3.30 -26.43
C LYS A 51 1.91 3.04 -25.36
N SER A 52 1.07 2.02 -25.59
CA SER A 52 0.03 1.63 -24.62
C SER A 52 0.63 1.03 -23.36
N GLU A 53 1.64 0.17 -23.48
CA GLU A 53 2.43 -0.35 -22.36
C GLU A 53 2.96 0.78 -21.47
N LEU A 54 3.69 1.74 -22.05
CA LEU A 54 4.24 2.88 -21.34
C LEU A 54 3.16 3.71 -20.64
N LYS A 55 2.05 3.98 -21.34
CA LYS A 55 0.93 4.76 -20.78
C LYS A 55 0.31 4.04 -19.58
N LEU A 56 -0.01 2.76 -19.70
CA LEU A 56 -0.65 1.98 -18.65
C LEU A 56 0.28 1.77 -17.45
N THR A 57 1.55 1.51 -17.69
CA THR A 57 2.55 1.39 -16.61
C THR A 57 2.75 2.71 -15.86
N ASN A 58 2.70 3.86 -16.54
CA ASN A 58 2.73 5.17 -15.89
C ASN A 58 1.47 5.42 -15.04
N VAL A 59 0.29 5.03 -15.52
CA VAL A 59 -0.96 5.14 -14.75
C VAL A 59 -0.89 4.24 -13.52
N ALA A 60 -0.40 3.01 -13.67
CA ALA A 60 -0.18 2.10 -12.54
C ALA A 60 0.74 2.70 -11.48
N ARG A 61 1.87 3.27 -11.91
CA ARG A 61 2.82 3.93 -11.03
C ARG A 61 2.18 5.10 -10.28
N ALA A 62 1.43 5.96 -10.97
CA ALA A 62 0.73 7.08 -10.37
C ALA A 62 -0.29 6.62 -9.31
N SER A 63 -1.09 5.59 -9.62
CA SER A 63 -2.07 5.02 -8.69
C SER A 63 -1.41 4.42 -7.44
N LEU A 64 -0.27 3.74 -7.58
CA LEU A 64 0.45 3.19 -6.43
C LEU A 64 1.14 4.27 -5.60
N GLU A 65 1.58 5.35 -6.23
CA GLU A 65 2.13 6.53 -5.53
C GLU A 65 1.03 7.24 -4.72
N GLU A 66 -0.17 7.39 -5.28
CA GLU A 66 -1.34 7.91 -4.57
C GLU A 66 -1.67 7.04 -3.35
N LEU A 67 -1.72 5.72 -3.53
CA LEU A 67 -1.92 4.78 -2.42
C LEU A 67 -0.83 4.90 -1.34
N ARG A 68 0.42 5.13 -1.73
CA ARG A 68 1.53 5.35 -0.79
C ARG A 68 1.29 6.58 0.07
N LEU A 69 0.87 7.69 -0.54
CA LEU A 69 0.54 8.92 0.16
C LEU A 69 -0.66 8.73 1.11
N ASP A 70 -1.67 7.99 0.70
CA ASP A 70 -2.82 7.65 1.54
C ASP A 70 -2.41 6.87 2.81
N TYR A 71 -1.46 5.94 2.70
CA TYR A 71 -0.92 5.23 3.88
C TYR A 71 -0.08 6.14 4.79
N GLU A 72 0.68 7.08 4.25
CA GLU A 72 1.40 8.09 5.04
C GLU A 72 0.40 8.98 5.79
N ASP A 73 -0.65 9.43 5.12
CA ASP A 73 -1.73 10.23 5.71
C ASP A 73 -2.50 9.44 6.78
N PHE A 74 -2.74 8.16 6.55
CA PHE A 74 -3.35 7.27 7.54
C PHE A 74 -2.52 7.21 8.83
N LEU A 75 -1.21 7.06 8.73
CA LEU A 75 -0.32 7.06 9.90
C LEU A 75 -0.36 8.42 10.60
N ARG A 76 -0.23 9.50 9.86
CA ARG A 76 -0.24 10.86 10.39
C ARG A 76 -1.54 11.21 11.11
N GLN A 77 -2.71 10.90 10.52
CA GLN A 77 -4.03 11.20 11.09
C GLN A 77 -4.32 10.44 12.38
N ARG A 78 -3.64 9.31 12.60
CA ARG A 78 -3.79 8.47 13.80
C ARG A 78 -2.66 8.60 14.80
N ASP A 79 -1.77 9.56 14.57
CA ASP A 79 -0.57 9.75 15.40
C ASP A 79 0.26 8.47 15.54
N LEU A 80 0.33 7.68 14.45
CA LEU A 80 1.10 6.45 14.37
C LEU A 80 2.49 6.71 13.77
N PRO A 81 3.53 6.00 14.24
CA PRO A 81 4.88 6.25 13.75
C PRO A 81 5.07 5.81 12.30
N LEU A 82 5.63 6.69 11.49
CA LEU A 82 6.21 6.35 10.19
C LEU A 82 7.64 5.84 10.41
N TRP A 83 7.91 4.60 10.02
CA TRP A 83 9.21 3.98 10.25
C TRP A 83 10.21 4.26 9.14
N PRO A 84 11.46 4.54 9.48
CA PRO A 84 12.51 4.65 8.50
C PRO A 84 12.79 3.29 7.83
N PRO A 85 13.37 3.26 6.62
CA PRO A 85 13.61 2.01 5.86
C PRO A 85 14.50 0.98 6.58
N ASN A 86 15.31 1.42 7.53
CA ASN A 86 16.21 0.60 8.35
C ASN A 86 15.60 0.22 9.72
N HIS A 87 14.34 0.51 9.97
CA HIS A 87 13.66 0.11 11.20
C HIS A 87 13.74 -1.41 11.39
N PRO A 88 14.10 -1.94 12.58
CA PRO A 88 14.34 -3.37 12.78
C PRO A 88 13.18 -4.28 12.35
N ALA A 89 11.94 -3.89 12.65
CA ALA A 89 10.75 -4.65 12.22
C ALA A 89 10.63 -4.71 10.69
N LEU A 90 10.91 -3.60 9.96
CA LEU A 90 10.89 -3.59 8.50
C LEU A 90 12.04 -4.40 7.89
N VAL A 91 13.19 -4.44 8.54
CA VAL A 91 14.32 -5.30 8.11
C VAL A 91 13.90 -6.77 8.18
N ARG A 92 13.29 -7.21 9.30
CA ARG A 92 12.77 -8.57 9.43
C ARG A 92 11.65 -8.87 8.44
N PHE A 93 10.72 -7.92 8.23
CA PHE A 93 9.67 -8.04 7.22
C PHE A 93 10.22 -8.30 5.82
N LYS A 94 11.19 -7.50 5.40
CA LYS A 94 11.85 -7.64 4.08
C LYS A 94 12.59 -8.96 3.96
N ALA A 95 13.27 -9.42 5.02
CA ALA A 95 13.98 -10.70 5.05
C ALA A 95 13.02 -11.90 4.89
N ARG A 96 11.82 -11.81 5.47
CA ARG A 96 10.80 -12.86 5.41
C ARG A 96 10.22 -13.07 4.00
N ARG A 97 10.24 -12.06 3.13
CA ARG A 97 9.73 -12.12 1.74
C ARG A 97 8.31 -12.68 1.64
N CYS A 98 7.39 -12.16 2.46
CA CYS A 98 5.99 -12.60 2.47
C CYS A 98 5.40 -12.57 1.05
N ALA A 99 4.86 -13.70 0.61
CA ALA A 99 4.21 -13.85 -0.69
C ALA A 99 2.69 -13.72 -0.60
N THR A 100 2.11 -13.95 0.59
CA THR A 100 0.67 -13.92 0.82
C THR A 100 0.27 -12.94 1.92
N VAL A 101 -0.99 -12.53 1.88
CA VAL A 101 -1.57 -11.65 2.92
C VAL A 101 -1.57 -12.35 4.30
N ASP A 102 -1.74 -13.67 4.33
CA ASP A 102 -1.75 -14.42 5.59
C ASP A 102 -0.37 -14.50 6.23
N GLU A 103 0.70 -14.55 5.43
CA GLU A 103 2.07 -14.43 5.94
C GLU A 103 2.34 -13.04 6.52
N VAL A 104 1.83 -11.98 5.89
CA VAL A 104 1.91 -10.61 6.44
C VAL A 104 1.13 -10.52 7.75
N ARG A 105 -0.07 -11.08 7.83
CA ARG A 105 -0.87 -11.11 9.08
C ARG A 105 -0.15 -11.88 10.19
N THR A 106 0.51 -12.98 9.85
CA THR A 106 1.31 -13.77 10.78
C THR A 106 2.51 -12.98 11.28
N TRP A 107 3.23 -12.32 10.38
CA TRP A 107 4.33 -11.43 10.74
C TRP A 107 3.87 -10.31 11.70
N VAL A 108 2.74 -9.66 11.40
CA VAL A 108 2.19 -8.60 12.27
C VAL A 108 1.89 -9.15 13.68
N ARG A 109 1.31 -10.36 13.79
CA ARG A 109 1.01 -10.98 15.08
C ARG A 109 2.28 -11.31 15.87
N GLU A 110 3.31 -11.79 15.21
CA GLU A 110 4.59 -12.13 15.83
C GLU A 110 5.33 -10.88 16.33
N GLU A 111 5.36 -9.82 15.54
CA GLU A 111 6.05 -8.56 15.89
C GLU A 111 5.30 -7.74 16.94
N HIS A 112 3.96 -7.76 16.89
CA HIS A 112 3.15 -7.04 17.87
C HIS A 112 3.14 -7.73 19.25
N GLY A 113 3.50 -9.02 19.28
CA GLY A 113 3.41 -9.88 20.47
C GLY A 113 1.97 -10.29 20.79
N PRO A 114 1.78 -11.31 21.67
CA PRO A 114 0.45 -11.66 22.15
C PRO A 114 -0.12 -10.48 22.91
N THR A 115 -1.30 -10.02 22.52
CA THR A 115 -2.09 -9.09 23.34
C THR A 115 -2.25 -9.76 24.69
N ARG A 116 -1.61 -9.25 25.74
CA ARG A 116 -1.84 -9.72 27.11
C ARG A 116 -3.30 -9.42 27.42
N THR A 117 -4.15 -10.40 27.21
CA THR A 117 -5.44 -10.45 27.87
C THR A 117 -5.13 -10.48 29.36
N ALA A 118 -5.58 -9.44 30.04
CA ALA A 118 -5.45 -9.31 31.49
C ALA A 118 -6.34 -10.38 32.16
N THR A 119 -5.78 -11.59 32.29
CA THR A 119 -6.32 -12.63 33.19
C THR A 119 -5.18 -13.64 33.41
N ASP A 120 -4.30 -13.33 34.34
CA ASP A 120 -3.83 -14.22 35.39
C ASP A 120 -2.83 -13.46 36.28
N SER A 121 -3.16 -13.31 37.53
CA SER A 121 -2.27 -12.95 38.64
C SER A 121 -2.15 -14.22 39.52
N PRO A 122 -1.23 -14.29 40.49
CA PRO A 122 0.05 -13.61 40.72
C PRO A 122 1.18 -14.60 41.07
N GLU A 123 2.45 -14.21 40.88
CA GLU A 123 3.44 -14.46 41.91
C GLU A 123 4.66 -13.53 41.76
N LYS A 124 5.15 -13.16 42.95
CA LYS A 124 6.15 -12.13 43.24
C LYS A 124 7.54 -12.56 42.77
N SER A 125 8.25 -11.71 42.05
CA SER A 125 9.70 -11.56 42.23
C SER A 125 10.14 -10.15 41.85
N SER A 126 10.73 -9.50 42.85
CA SER A 126 11.24 -8.14 42.82
C SER A 126 12.57 -8.08 42.08
N VAL A 127 12.57 -7.49 40.87
CA VAL A 127 13.72 -6.81 40.30
C VAL A 127 13.20 -5.56 39.60
N GLN A 128 13.47 -4.40 40.18
CA GLN A 128 13.20 -3.10 39.58
C GLN A 128 14.15 -2.90 38.40
N VAL A 129 13.66 -3.16 37.19
CA VAL A 129 14.25 -2.59 36.01
C VAL A 129 13.31 -1.45 35.58
N HIS A 130 13.88 -0.27 35.49
CA HIS A 130 13.19 0.94 35.03
C HIS A 130 12.77 0.74 33.55
N GLU A 131 11.65 0.08 33.35
CA GLU A 131 10.99 0.04 32.03
C GLU A 131 10.15 1.30 31.87
N SER A 132 10.64 2.21 31.03
CA SER A 132 9.80 3.24 30.43
C SER A 132 8.55 2.56 29.86
N PRO A 133 7.33 3.12 30.07
CA PRO A 133 6.12 2.57 29.50
C PRO A 133 6.20 2.68 27.97
N CYS A 134 6.68 1.63 27.32
CA CYS A 134 6.62 1.49 25.89
C CYS A 134 5.13 1.40 25.55
N LYS A 135 4.55 2.52 25.09
CA LYS A 135 3.19 2.54 24.53
C LYS A 135 3.21 1.51 23.40
N SER A 136 2.50 0.40 23.59
CA SER A 136 2.42 -0.67 22.58
C SER A 136 1.95 -0.07 21.26
N VAL A 137 2.83 -0.10 20.26
CA VAL A 137 2.51 0.44 18.92
C VAL A 137 1.34 -0.37 18.36
N PRO A 138 0.22 0.26 17.96
CA PRO A 138 -0.93 -0.46 17.44
C PRO A 138 -0.58 -1.34 16.23
N SER A 139 -1.21 -2.51 16.10
CA SER A 139 -1.00 -3.43 14.97
C SER A 139 -1.21 -2.75 13.60
N ALA A 140 -2.06 -1.75 13.55
CA ALA A 140 -2.30 -0.93 12.36
C ALA A 140 -1.03 -0.21 11.86
N ALA A 141 -0.12 0.19 12.75
CA ALA A 141 1.15 0.80 12.36
C ALA A 141 2.08 -0.21 11.67
N PHE A 142 2.11 -1.47 12.14
CA PHE A 142 2.87 -2.54 11.49
C PHE A 142 2.37 -2.79 10.08
N VAL A 143 1.03 -2.93 9.91
CA VAL A 143 0.41 -3.15 8.60
C VAL A 143 0.69 -1.99 7.65
N ALA A 144 0.49 -0.74 8.08
CA ALA A 144 0.69 0.43 7.23
C ALA A 144 2.16 0.60 6.81
N ASN A 145 3.11 0.43 7.73
CA ASN A 145 4.54 0.52 7.41
C ASN A 145 5.02 -0.63 6.52
N ALA A 146 4.47 -1.85 6.69
CA ALA A 146 4.74 -2.96 5.78
C ALA A 146 4.21 -2.66 4.36
N ALA A 147 2.97 -2.15 4.25
CA ALA A 147 2.38 -1.74 2.97
C ALA A 147 3.23 -0.66 2.30
N LEU A 148 3.65 0.38 3.02
CA LEU A 148 4.56 1.42 2.53
C LEU A 148 5.89 0.85 2.01
N SER A 149 6.46 -0.13 2.73
CA SER A 149 7.69 -0.80 2.28
C SER A 149 7.51 -1.53 0.95
N LEU A 150 6.37 -2.21 0.75
CA LEU A 150 6.03 -2.90 -0.50
C LEU A 150 5.74 -1.92 -1.63
N LEU A 151 4.98 -0.86 -1.37
CA LEU A 151 4.67 0.18 -2.35
C LEU A 151 5.93 0.87 -2.86
N ASN A 152 6.84 1.23 -1.95
CA ASN A 152 8.15 1.78 -2.33
C ASN A 152 8.97 0.83 -3.21
N LEU A 153 8.87 -0.47 -3.00
CA LEU A 153 9.51 -1.46 -3.86
C LEU A 153 8.82 -1.52 -5.23
N CYS A 154 7.48 -1.59 -5.25
CA CYS A 154 6.69 -1.63 -6.49
C CYS A 154 6.95 -0.41 -7.37
N CYS A 155 6.90 0.81 -6.82
CA CYS A 155 7.17 2.03 -7.57
C CYS A 155 8.57 2.02 -8.19
N ARG A 156 9.60 1.61 -7.43
CA ARG A 156 10.96 1.48 -7.96
C ARG A 156 11.09 0.44 -9.07
N LEU A 157 10.37 -0.68 -8.98
CA LEU A 157 10.36 -1.69 -10.04
C LEU A 157 9.68 -1.16 -11.30
N LEU A 158 8.58 -0.44 -11.16
CA LEU A 158 7.89 0.21 -12.29
C LEU A 158 8.76 1.30 -12.94
N ASP A 159 9.48 2.11 -12.15
CA ASP A 159 10.43 3.09 -12.67
C ASP A 159 11.51 2.42 -13.53
N ARG A 160 12.03 1.28 -13.09
CA ARG A 160 13.01 0.49 -13.88
C ARG A 160 12.39 -0.09 -15.15
N GLN A 161 11.14 -0.56 -15.08
CA GLN A 161 10.43 -1.06 -16.27
C GLN A 161 10.15 0.04 -17.29
N LEU A 162 9.88 1.27 -16.83
CA LEU A 162 9.61 2.41 -17.69
C LEU A 162 10.88 2.96 -18.36
N ALA A 163 12.03 2.86 -17.73
CA ALA A 163 13.27 3.48 -18.21
C ALA A 163 13.71 2.96 -19.58
N ALA A 164 13.77 1.65 -19.78
CA ALA A 164 14.23 1.07 -21.05
C ALA A 164 13.24 1.30 -22.22
N PRO A 165 11.92 1.08 -22.08
CA PRO A 165 10.94 1.40 -23.12
C PRO A 165 10.84 2.90 -23.45
N ALA A 166 11.00 3.79 -22.46
CA ALA A 166 11.01 5.22 -22.68
C ALA A 166 12.22 5.65 -23.54
N GLN A 167 13.39 5.16 -23.18
CA GLN A 167 14.62 5.43 -23.92
C GLN A 167 14.57 4.89 -25.37
N ALA A 168 14.00 3.69 -25.55
CA ALA A 168 13.77 3.13 -26.89
C ALA A 168 12.75 3.96 -27.70
N PHE A 169 11.72 4.47 -27.05
CA PHE A 169 10.72 5.32 -27.69
C PHE A 169 11.30 6.67 -28.11
N GLU A 170 12.15 7.28 -27.30
CA GLU A 170 12.85 8.53 -27.62
C GLU A 170 13.82 8.35 -28.80
N ASN A 171 14.58 7.24 -28.82
CA ASN A 171 15.60 7.00 -29.85
C ASN A 171 15.00 6.51 -31.18
N GLU A 172 14.03 5.61 -31.12
CA GLU A 172 13.48 4.93 -32.30
C GLU A 172 12.16 5.56 -32.82
N GLY A 173 11.49 6.35 -31.96
CA GLY A 173 10.13 6.84 -32.20
C GLY A 173 9.06 5.76 -32.03
N GLY A 174 7.81 6.15 -32.16
CA GLY A 174 6.65 5.25 -32.13
C GLY A 174 6.50 4.41 -33.41
N PHE A 175 5.57 3.47 -33.38
CA PHE A 175 5.26 2.62 -34.53
C PHE A 175 4.91 3.44 -35.79
N THR A 176 4.20 4.55 -35.63
CA THR A 176 3.80 5.44 -36.73
C THR A 176 5.00 6.11 -37.38
N GLU A 177 5.96 6.58 -36.58
CA GLU A 177 7.19 7.22 -37.08
C GLU A 177 8.10 6.20 -37.77
N ARG A 178 8.19 4.98 -37.24
CA ARG A 178 8.94 3.87 -37.88
C ARG A 178 8.29 3.50 -39.23
N LEU A 179 6.98 3.35 -39.29
CA LEU A 179 6.27 3.10 -40.54
C LEU A 179 6.47 4.23 -41.56
N TYR A 180 6.44 5.47 -41.10
CA TYR A 180 6.67 6.63 -41.97
C TYR A 180 8.10 6.62 -42.55
N ARG A 181 9.12 6.35 -41.71
CA ARG A 181 10.53 6.20 -42.16
C ARG A 181 10.68 5.07 -43.18
N VAL A 182 10.12 3.91 -42.93
CA VAL A 182 10.17 2.76 -43.87
C VAL A 182 9.50 3.08 -45.19
N ARG A 183 8.33 3.74 -45.14
CA ARG A 183 7.62 4.17 -46.38
C ARG A 183 8.42 5.21 -47.17
N GLN A 184 9.06 6.15 -46.50
CA GLN A 184 9.92 7.14 -47.16
C GLN A 184 11.16 6.50 -47.78
N GLN A 185 11.80 5.55 -47.09
CA GLN A 185 12.97 4.83 -47.63
C GLN A 185 12.59 4.03 -48.89
N ARG A 186 11.43 3.36 -48.89
CA ARG A 186 10.96 2.63 -50.09
C ARG A 186 10.62 3.55 -51.28
N ARG A 187 10.17 4.79 -51.01
CA ARG A 187 9.89 5.78 -52.06
C ARG A 187 11.16 6.40 -52.65
N LYS A 188 12.27 6.41 -51.94
CA LYS A 188 13.57 6.98 -52.41
C LYS A 188 14.45 5.94 -53.08
N GLY A 189 14.19 4.65 -52.92
CA GLY A 189 14.97 3.55 -53.47
C GLY A 189 14.33 2.83 -54.66
N GLY A 190 13.19 3.30 -55.17
CA GLY A 190 12.54 2.89 -56.38
C GLY A 190 12.40 4.06 -57.34
#